data_080ec992e30bbf689aa11523ca4f4778
#
_entry.id   080ec992e30bbf689aa11523ca4f4778
#
_cell.length_a   1.000
_cell.length_b   1.000
_cell.length_c   1.000
_cell.angle_alpha   90.00
_cell.angle_beta   90.00
_cell.angle_gamma   90.00
#
_symmetry.space_group_name_H-M   'P 1'
#
loop_
_entity.id
_entity.type
_entity.pdbx_description
1 polymer ?
#
loop_
_entity_poly.entity_id
_entity_poly.type
_entity_poly.pdbx_seq_one_letter_code
_entity_poly.pdbx_strand_id
1 'polypeptide(L)'
;MKRLIIICEGQTEIEFCKDVLSPFLIKKDIFIQTPLVKKSGGGIVPWTNLKKQIENHLLEDNVYVTTFIDYYGIPDNFNFPKWSESKIIFDKSERMDLLENGMHLALKSNPRFIPYIQLHEFEGLLFNNIEVFDQHIAPNEFNTRKDLINILNENPNPELINNHRETAPSKRLQNHIIGYNKIVYGSILAESIGLTRIRNKSPRFNKWMSIIEAI
;
A
#
# COMPACT_ATOMS: atom_id res chain seq x y z
N MET A 1 -4.40 -23.08 -10.76
CA MET A 1 -3.38 -22.07 -10.54
C MET A 1 -3.93 -20.72 -10.96
N LYS A 2 -4.03 -19.78 -10.05
CA LYS A 2 -4.57 -18.42 -10.30
C LYS A 2 -3.42 -17.45 -10.45
N ARG A 3 -3.53 -16.52 -11.38
CA ARG A 3 -2.52 -15.48 -11.60
C ARG A 3 -3.08 -14.13 -11.16
N LEU A 4 -2.34 -13.42 -10.33
CA LEU A 4 -2.66 -12.08 -9.85
C LEU A 4 -1.55 -11.12 -10.24
N ILE A 5 -1.90 -10.06 -10.94
CA ILE A 5 -0.99 -8.95 -11.24
C ILE A 5 -1.28 -7.83 -10.24
N ILE A 6 -0.29 -7.47 -9.44
CA ILE A 6 -0.33 -6.34 -8.50
C ILE A 6 0.49 -5.20 -9.12
N ILE A 7 -0.17 -4.18 -9.64
CA ILE A 7 0.51 -3.01 -10.18
C ILE A 7 0.97 -2.13 -9.02
N CYS A 8 2.28 -2.06 -8.79
CA CYS A 8 2.91 -1.37 -7.66
C CYS A 8 3.36 0.04 -8.07
N GLU A 9 3.25 1.00 -7.14
CA GLU A 9 3.71 2.36 -7.37
C GLU A 9 5.23 2.46 -7.41
N GLY A 10 5.93 1.78 -6.51
CA GLY A 10 7.37 1.85 -6.35
C GLY A 10 8.03 0.53 -5.99
N GLN A 11 9.35 0.59 -5.79
CA GLN A 11 10.17 -0.58 -5.50
C GLN A 11 9.85 -1.16 -4.11
N THR A 12 9.47 -0.33 -3.15
CA THR A 12 9.14 -0.78 -1.79
C THR A 12 7.94 -1.72 -1.78
N GLU A 13 6.88 -1.37 -2.54
CA GLU A 13 5.69 -2.21 -2.69
C GLU A 13 6.01 -3.52 -3.41
N ILE A 14 6.93 -3.49 -4.39
CA ILE A 14 7.38 -4.71 -5.09
C ILE A 14 8.08 -5.66 -4.11
N GLU A 15 9.05 -5.18 -3.34
CA GLU A 15 9.78 -6.02 -2.37
C GLU A 15 8.82 -6.55 -1.29
N PHE A 16 7.91 -5.73 -0.78
CA PHE A 16 6.86 -6.18 0.13
C PHE A 16 6.00 -7.30 -0.48
N CYS A 17 5.54 -7.13 -1.69
CA CYS A 17 4.75 -8.15 -2.39
C CYS A 17 5.55 -9.45 -2.55
N LYS A 18 6.83 -9.36 -2.90
CA LYS A 18 7.71 -10.49 -3.11
C LYS A 18 8.02 -11.22 -1.80
N ASP A 19 8.41 -10.49 -0.76
CA ASP A 19 8.97 -11.08 0.46
C ASP A 19 7.87 -11.43 1.49
N VAL A 20 6.74 -10.71 1.49
CA VAL A 20 5.66 -10.89 2.48
C VAL A 20 4.41 -11.53 1.86
N LEU A 21 3.92 -11.03 0.70
CA LEU A 21 2.67 -11.52 0.13
C LEU A 21 2.85 -12.81 -0.66
N SER A 22 3.89 -12.91 -1.50
CA SER A 22 4.10 -14.07 -2.37
C SER A 22 4.20 -15.39 -1.62
N PRO A 23 5.00 -15.51 -0.52
CA PRO A 23 5.10 -16.76 0.23
C PRO A 23 3.77 -17.21 0.85
N PHE A 24 2.90 -16.27 1.18
CA PHE A 24 1.56 -16.54 1.72
C PHE A 24 0.58 -16.96 0.60
N LEU A 25 0.56 -16.23 -0.50
CA LEU A 25 -0.39 -16.44 -1.60
C LEU A 25 -0.10 -17.72 -2.40
N ILE A 26 1.16 -18.09 -2.56
CA ILE A 26 1.56 -19.37 -3.20
C ILE A 26 0.94 -20.56 -2.47
N LYS A 27 0.84 -20.54 -1.14
CA LYS A 27 0.19 -21.60 -0.35
C LYS A 27 -1.31 -21.71 -0.62
N LYS A 28 -1.89 -20.75 -1.31
CA LYS A 28 -3.29 -20.69 -1.75
C LYS A 28 -3.45 -20.84 -3.27
N ASP A 29 -2.41 -21.34 -3.95
CA ASP A 29 -2.34 -21.49 -5.41
C ASP A 29 -2.53 -20.17 -6.19
N ILE A 30 -2.19 -19.04 -5.58
CA ILE A 30 -2.21 -17.70 -6.19
C ILE A 30 -0.77 -17.25 -6.45
N PHE A 31 -0.43 -17.08 -7.73
CA PHE A 31 0.90 -16.63 -8.18
C PHE A 31 0.83 -15.16 -8.54
N ILE A 32 1.70 -14.36 -7.93
CA ILE A 32 1.72 -12.92 -8.14
C ILE A 32 2.80 -12.48 -9.14
N GLN A 33 2.49 -11.44 -9.88
CA GLN A 33 3.45 -10.63 -10.66
C GLN A 33 3.29 -9.17 -10.23
N THR A 34 4.39 -8.45 -10.08
CA THR A 34 4.40 -7.12 -9.48
C THR A 34 5.04 -6.07 -10.40
N PRO A 35 4.40 -5.77 -11.57
CA PRO A 35 4.92 -4.72 -12.42
C PRO A 35 4.79 -3.34 -11.76
N LEU A 36 5.79 -2.49 -12.02
CA LEU A 36 5.68 -1.08 -11.70
C LEU A 36 4.60 -0.38 -12.55
N VAL A 37 4.03 0.68 -11.99
CA VAL A 37 3.27 1.65 -12.77
C VAL A 37 4.14 2.13 -13.95
N LYS A 38 3.65 1.92 -15.18
CA LYS A 38 4.39 2.28 -16.39
C LYS A 38 4.49 3.78 -16.53
N LYS A 39 5.59 4.34 -16.07
CA LYS A 39 6.10 5.63 -16.51
C LYS A 39 7.51 5.92 -15.96
N SER A 40 8.14 6.84 -16.56
CA SER A 40 9.31 7.62 -16.16
C SER A 40 9.60 7.65 -14.65
N GLY A 41 10.43 6.76 -14.12
CA GLY A 41 11.17 7.02 -12.90
C GLY A 41 10.48 6.74 -11.54
N GLY A 42 9.35 6.07 -11.51
CA GLY A 42 8.62 5.77 -10.26
C GLY A 42 7.55 6.82 -9.90
N GLY A 43 6.64 6.46 -9.02
CA GLY A 43 5.52 7.27 -8.57
C GLY A 43 4.24 7.10 -9.38
N ILE A 44 3.16 7.68 -8.85
CA ILE A 44 1.82 7.60 -9.43
C ILE A 44 1.73 8.34 -10.78
N VAL A 45 0.82 7.91 -11.63
CA VAL A 45 0.57 8.47 -12.96
C VAL A 45 -0.89 8.90 -13.11
N PRO A 46 -1.23 9.74 -14.12
CA PRO A 46 -2.61 10.05 -14.44
C PRO A 46 -3.46 8.79 -14.63
N TRP A 47 -4.70 8.86 -14.20
CA TRP A 47 -5.65 7.74 -14.27
C TRP A 47 -5.73 7.09 -15.65
N THR A 48 -5.71 7.89 -16.72
CA THR A 48 -5.74 7.39 -18.11
C THR A 48 -4.59 6.42 -18.41
N ASN A 49 -3.40 6.67 -17.86
CA ASN A 49 -2.23 5.81 -18.07
C ASN A 49 -2.35 4.53 -17.23
N LEU A 50 -2.73 4.66 -15.95
CA LEU A 50 -2.93 3.51 -15.06
C LEU A 50 -4.06 2.62 -15.60
N LYS A 51 -5.19 3.21 -16.00
CA LYS A 51 -6.30 2.50 -16.62
C LYS A 51 -5.87 1.66 -17.82
N LYS A 52 -5.11 2.28 -18.76
CA LYS A 52 -4.60 1.58 -19.94
C LYS A 52 -3.69 0.39 -19.56
N GLN A 53 -2.87 0.55 -18.52
CA GLN A 53 -2.02 -0.54 -18.04
C GLN A 53 -2.86 -1.67 -17.46
N ILE A 54 -3.88 -1.36 -16.64
CA ILE A 54 -4.80 -2.36 -16.10
C ILE A 54 -5.54 -3.09 -17.22
N GLU A 55 -6.11 -2.35 -18.19
CA GLU A 55 -6.82 -2.91 -19.32
C GLU A 55 -5.93 -3.87 -20.14
N ASN A 56 -4.67 -3.52 -20.38
CA ASN A 56 -3.73 -4.39 -21.09
C ASN A 56 -3.50 -5.73 -20.37
N HIS A 57 -3.38 -5.71 -19.05
CA HIS A 57 -3.23 -6.94 -18.27
C HIS A 57 -4.53 -7.77 -18.25
N LEU A 58 -5.69 -7.12 -18.26
CA LEU A 58 -6.99 -7.79 -18.31
C LEU A 58 -7.29 -8.47 -19.65
N LEU A 59 -6.52 -8.18 -20.71
CA LEU A 59 -6.58 -8.91 -22.00
C LEU A 59 -6.02 -10.33 -21.88
N GLU A 60 -5.19 -10.60 -20.88
CA GLU A 60 -4.69 -11.94 -20.63
C GLU A 60 -5.82 -12.82 -20.03
N ASP A 61 -5.87 -14.08 -20.46
CA ASP A 61 -6.82 -15.03 -19.93
C ASP A 61 -6.43 -15.47 -18.50
N ASN A 62 -7.44 -15.69 -17.65
CA ASN A 62 -7.26 -16.20 -16.29
C ASN A 62 -6.32 -15.37 -15.39
N VAL A 63 -6.27 -14.06 -15.63
CA VAL A 63 -5.52 -13.10 -14.84
C VAL A 63 -6.47 -12.20 -14.04
N TYR A 64 -6.20 -12.06 -12.76
CA TYR A 64 -6.76 -11.00 -11.93
C TYR A 64 -5.76 -9.84 -11.86
N VAL A 65 -6.26 -8.62 -11.76
CA VAL A 65 -5.43 -7.42 -11.67
C VAL A 65 -5.85 -6.63 -10.45
N THR A 66 -4.90 -6.15 -9.69
CA THR A 66 -5.10 -5.21 -8.59
C THR A 66 -4.04 -4.11 -8.64
N THR A 67 -4.27 -3.05 -7.89
CA THR A 67 -3.31 -1.96 -7.71
C THR A 67 -2.81 -1.95 -6.27
N PHE A 68 -1.57 -1.55 -6.07
CA PHE A 68 -1.00 -1.23 -4.76
C PHE A 68 -0.27 0.11 -4.91
N ILE A 69 -1.04 1.18 -4.76
CA ILE A 69 -0.62 2.56 -4.98
C ILE A 69 -1.00 3.39 -3.75
N ASP A 70 -0.21 4.40 -3.44
CA ASP A 70 -0.45 5.28 -2.31
C ASP A 70 -1.49 6.36 -2.64
N TYR A 71 -2.38 6.66 -1.70
CA TYR A 71 -3.28 7.81 -1.81
C TYR A 71 -2.53 9.13 -1.71
N TYR A 72 -1.53 9.17 -0.84
CA TYR A 72 -0.72 10.35 -0.65
C TYR A 72 0.09 10.68 -1.91
N GLY A 73 0.05 11.91 -2.33
CA GLY A 73 0.79 12.34 -3.51
C GLY A 73 0.05 12.21 -4.85
N ILE A 74 -1.19 11.69 -4.88
CA ILE A 74 -2.02 11.74 -6.10
C ILE A 74 -2.39 13.22 -6.38
N PRO A 75 -1.91 13.80 -7.49
CA PRO A 75 -2.28 15.17 -7.84
C PRO A 75 -3.74 15.28 -8.33
N ASP A 76 -4.36 16.40 -8.06
CA ASP A 76 -5.75 16.67 -8.48
C ASP A 76 -5.97 16.51 -10.00
N ASN A 77 -4.98 16.94 -10.78
CA ASN A 77 -5.03 16.89 -12.25
C ASN A 77 -4.78 15.48 -12.83
N PHE A 78 -4.60 14.45 -12.00
CA PHE A 78 -4.48 13.07 -12.47
C PHE A 78 -5.82 12.43 -12.77
N ASN A 79 -6.92 13.12 -12.46
CA ASN A 79 -8.28 12.78 -12.84
C ASN A 79 -8.71 11.36 -12.48
N PHE A 80 -8.35 10.92 -11.26
CA PHE A 80 -8.88 9.66 -10.75
C PHE A 80 -10.41 9.70 -10.67
N PRO A 81 -11.10 8.61 -10.99
CA PRO A 81 -12.56 8.57 -10.92
C PRO A 81 -13.06 8.92 -9.52
N LYS A 82 -14.11 9.72 -9.43
CA LYS A 82 -14.69 10.19 -8.15
C LYS A 82 -13.76 11.06 -7.30
N TRP A 83 -12.67 11.59 -7.87
CA TRP A 83 -11.68 12.37 -7.12
C TRP A 83 -12.29 13.59 -6.43
N SER A 84 -13.07 14.39 -7.15
CA SER A 84 -13.70 15.60 -6.59
C SER A 84 -14.72 15.27 -5.51
N GLU A 85 -15.56 14.25 -5.73
CA GLU A 85 -16.54 13.78 -4.76
C GLU A 85 -15.88 13.21 -3.51
N SER A 86 -14.73 12.56 -3.67
CA SER A 86 -14.01 11.97 -2.54
C SER A 86 -13.48 13.01 -1.55
N LYS A 87 -13.15 14.21 -2.01
CA LYS A 87 -12.56 15.27 -1.17
C LYS A 87 -13.49 15.78 -0.08
N ILE A 88 -14.79 15.72 -0.29
CA ILE A 88 -15.78 16.16 0.70
C ILE A 88 -16.10 15.09 1.75
N ILE A 89 -15.64 13.86 1.56
CA ILE A 89 -15.83 12.77 2.52
C ILE A 89 -14.81 12.93 3.65
N PHE A 90 -15.26 13.05 4.87
CA PHE A 90 -14.40 13.23 6.03
C PHE A 90 -13.70 11.92 6.41
N ASP A 91 -14.43 10.82 6.46
CA ASP A 91 -13.87 9.50 6.77
C ASP A 91 -12.92 9.04 5.65
N LYS A 92 -11.70 8.73 6.05
CA LYS A 92 -10.65 8.38 5.09
C LYS A 92 -10.88 7.01 4.44
N SER A 93 -11.46 6.06 5.17
CA SER A 93 -11.75 4.73 4.63
C SER A 93 -12.89 4.80 3.61
N GLU A 94 -13.97 5.52 3.91
CA GLU A 94 -15.07 5.76 2.96
C GLU A 94 -14.59 6.52 1.72
N ARG A 95 -13.67 7.47 1.90
CA ARG A 95 -13.05 8.19 0.77
C ARG A 95 -12.33 7.23 -0.17
N MET A 96 -11.53 6.29 0.36
CA MET A 96 -10.84 5.28 -0.45
C MET A 96 -11.85 4.32 -1.11
N ASP A 97 -12.86 3.88 -0.37
CA ASP A 97 -13.91 3.00 -0.93
C ASP A 97 -14.62 3.67 -2.11
N LEU A 98 -14.87 4.99 -2.05
CA LEU A 98 -15.45 5.74 -3.19
C LEU A 98 -14.51 5.79 -4.39
N LEU A 99 -13.21 6.05 -4.17
CA LEU A 99 -12.21 6.08 -5.25
C LEU A 99 -12.06 4.71 -5.90
N GLU A 100 -11.91 3.66 -5.11
CA GLU A 100 -11.79 2.28 -5.58
C GLU A 100 -13.02 1.84 -6.36
N ASN A 101 -14.23 2.17 -5.85
CA ASN A 101 -15.47 1.93 -6.61
C ASN A 101 -15.50 2.71 -7.92
N GLY A 102 -15.05 3.96 -7.93
CA GLY A 102 -14.91 4.76 -9.14
C GLY A 102 -13.97 4.13 -10.17
N MET A 103 -12.82 3.61 -9.72
CA MET A 103 -11.88 2.87 -10.58
C MET A 103 -12.51 1.61 -11.16
N HIS A 104 -13.24 0.85 -10.34
CA HIS A 104 -13.93 -0.37 -10.77
C HIS A 104 -15.01 -0.07 -11.83
N LEU A 105 -15.84 0.94 -11.61
CA LEU A 105 -16.86 1.38 -12.57
C LEU A 105 -16.24 1.86 -13.89
N ALA A 106 -15.13 2.59 -13.83
CA ALA A 106 -14.41 3.07 -15.01
C ALA A 106 -13.84 1.95 -15.89
N LEU A 107 -13.70 0.74 -15.31
CA LEU A 107 -13.33 -0.52 -15.99
C LEU A 107 -14.53 -1.42 -16.23
N LYS A 108 -15.74 -0.84 -16.36
CA LYS A 108 -17.01 -1.53 -16.64
C LYS A 108 -17.33 -2.63 -15.62
N SER A 109 -16.95 -2.43 -14.37
CA SER A 109 -17.12 -3.40 -13.28
C SER A 109 -16.56 -4.79 -13.62
N ASN A 110 -15.38 -4.83 -14.25
CA ASN A 110 -14.74 -6.09 -14.60
C ASN A 110 -14.45 -6.90 -13.31
N PRO A 111 -15.01 -8.13 -13.15
CA PRO A 111 -14.86 -8.90 -11.92
C PRO A 111 -13.42 -9.39 -11.66
N ARG A 112 -12.55 -9.31 -12.65
CA ARG A 112 -11.13 -9.65 -12.50
C ARG A 112 -10.26 -8.45 -12.08
N PHE A 113 -10.85 -7.26 -11.92
CA PHE A 113 -10.14 -6.08 -11.40
C PHE A 113 -10.54 -5.81 -9.96
N ILE A 114 -9.58 -5.85 -9.06
CA ILE A 114 -9.71 -5.60 -7.62
C ILE A 114 -8.97 -4.30 -7.32
N PRO A 115 -9.64 -3.13 -7.34
CA PRO A 115 -8.96 -1.87 -7.05
C PRO A 115 -8.51 -1.81 -5.59
N TYR A 116 -7.32 -1.27 -5.37
CA TYR A 116 -6.84 -0.95 -4.04
C TYR A 116 -5.95 0.28 -4.06
N ILE A 117 -6.22 1.18 -3.14
CA ILE A 117 -5.41 2.36 -2.86
C ILE A 117 -5.01 2.29 -1.39
N GLN A 118 -3.71 2.22 -1.12
CA GLN A 118 -3.19 2.28 0.25
C GLN A 118 -3.49 3.66 0.83
N LEU A 119 -4.16 3.67 1.97
CA LEU A 119 -4.49 4.92 2.65
C LEU A 119 -3.20 5.57 3.14
N HIS A 120 -2.98 6.78 2.66
CA HIS A 120 -1.77 7.57 2.82
C HIS A 120 -0.56 6.97 2.12
N GLU A 121 0.29 6.22 2.81
CA GLU A 121 1.53 5.63 2.29
C GLU A 121 1.71 4.19 2.78
N PHE A 122 2.44 3.39 1.99
CA PHE A 122 2.86 2.04 2.37
C PHE A 122 3.50 1.99 3.76
N GLU A 123 4.36 2.96 4.08
CA GLU A 123 5.06 3.02 5.35
C GLU A 123 4.13 3.06 6.56
N GLY A 124 2.87 3.43 6.39
CA GLY A 124 1.87 3.30 7.44
C GLY A 124 1.80 1.89 8.00
N LEU A 125 1.88 0.86 7.15
CA LEU A 125 1.82 -0.55 7.55
C LEU A 125 2.98 -0.97 8.46
N LEU A 126 4.09 -0.23 8.45
CA LEU A 126 5.28 -0.51 9.26
C LEU A 126 5.13 -0.07 10.71
N PHE A 127 4.20 0.84 11.03
CA PHE A 127 3.94 1.27 12.40
C PHE A 127 3.12 0.22 13.16
N ASN A 128 3.73 -0.92 13.41
CA ASN A 128 3.04 -2.06 14.01
C ASN A 128 3.40 -2.25 15.50
N ASN A 129 4.66 -2.52 15.82
CA ASN A 129 5.12 -2.71 17.18
C ASN A 129 6.58 -2.30 17.31
N ILE A 130 6.95 -1.78 18.50
CA ILE A 130 8.29 -1.22 18.73
C ILE A 130 9.36 -2.29 18.73
N GLU A 131 9.05 -3.52 19.14
CA GLU A 131 9.99 -4.63 19.23
C GLU A 131 10.63 -4.96 17.88
N VAL A 132 9.90 -4.79 16.78
CA VAL A 132 10.46 -4.99 15.44
C VAL A 132 11.47 -3.90 15.11
N PHE A 133 11.19 -2.65 15.47
CA PHE A 133 12.17 -1.58 15.31
C PHE A 133 13.44 -1.86 16.13
N ASP A 134 13.29 -2.27 17.40
CA ASP A 134 14.41 -2.58 18.30
C ASP A 134 15.28 -3.75 17.82
N GLN A 135 14.71 -4.67 17.04
CA GLN A 135 15.44 -5.80 16.45
C GLN A 135 16.34 -5.41 15.28
N HIS A 136 15.95 -4.37 14.53
CA HIS A 136 16.61 -4.02 13.27
C HIS A 136 17.31 -2.66 13.29
N ILE A 137 17.06 -1.82 14.29
CA ILE A 137 17.64 -0.48 14.43
C ILE A 137 18.50 -0.48 15.70
N ALA A 138 19.79 -0.15 15.55
CA ALA A 138 20.67 -0.05 16.72
C ALA A 138 20.22 1.13 17.63
N PRO A 139 20.43 1.03 18.96
CA PRO A 139 20.00 2.08 19.89
C PRO A 139 20.52 3.48 19.55
N ASN A 140 21.71 3.57 19.00
CA ASN A 140 22.34 4.85 18.57
C ASN A 140 21.85 5.36 17.21
N GLU A 141 21.04 4.58 16.49
CA GLU A 141 20.40 4.99 15.23
C GLU A 141 19.00 5.59 15.46
N PHE A 142 18.47 5.53 16.67
CA PHE A 142 17.24 6.23 17.00
C PHE A 142 17.53 7.70 17.35
N ASN A 143 16.96 8.64 16.60
CA ASN A 143 16.92 10.04 17.02
C ASN A 143 16.01 10.21 18.25
N THR A 144 14.83 9.60 18.20
CA THR A 144 13.78 9.71 19.25
C THR A 144 12.92 8.45 19.30
N ARG A 145 13.47 7.37 19.89
CA ARG A 145 12.73 6.11 20.06
C ARG A 145 11.41 6.28 20.84
N LYS A 146 11.40 7.20 21.85
CA LYS A 146 10.18 7.48 22.62
C LYS A 146 9.03 8.00 21.75
N ASP A 147 9.34 8.81 20.76
CA ASP A 147 8.31 9.38 19.87
C ASP A 147 7.73 8.31 18.94
N LEU A 148 8.53 7.33 18.50
CA LEU A 148 8.01 6.17 17.78
C LEU A 148 7.02 5.37 18.64
N ILE A 149 7.32 5.16 19.92
CA ILE A 149 6.39 4.51 20.86
C ILE A 149 5.10 5.31 21.00
N ASN A 150 5.19 6.63 21.14
CA ASN A 150 4.01 7.50 21.24
C ASN A 150 3.16 7.38 19.95
N ILE A 151 3.78 7.44 18.77
CA ILE A 151 3.08 7.30 17.50
C ILE A 151 2.34 5.95 17.40
N LEU A 152 2.99 4.85 17.82
CA LEU A 152 2.39 3.53 17.82
C LEU A 152 1.17 3.44 18.77
N ASN A 153 1.27 4.03 19.94
CA ASN A 153 0.19 4.02 20.95
C ASN A 153 -0.99 4.91 20.54
N GLU A 154 -0.72 6.05 19.94
CA GLU A 154 -1.73 7.00 19.49
C GLU A 154 -2.48 6.52 18.22
N ASN A 155 -1.88 5.60 17.47
CA ASN A 155 -2.42 5.13 16.20
C ASN A 155 -2.58 3.60 16.18
N PRO A 156 -3.59 3.05 16.86
CA PRO A 156 -3.86 1.61 16.86
C PRO A 156 -4.17 1.06 15.46
N ASN A 157 -4.75 1.89 14.58
CA ASN A 157 -4.82 1.65 13.14
C ASN A 157 -3.77 2.50 12.43
N PRO A 158 -2.63 1.93 12.01
CA PRO A 158 -1.54 2.68 11.42
C PRO A 158 -1.85 3.22 10.01
N GLU A 159 -2.88 2.71 9.35
CA GLU A 159 -3.32 3.26 8.06
C GLU A 159 -3.83 4.70 8.19
N LEU A 160 -4.17 5.16 9.40
CA LEU A 160 -4.66 6.52 9.65
C LEU A 160 -3.53 7.52 9.98
N ILE A 161 -2.27 7.07 10.04
CA ILE A 161 -1.13 7.92 10.33
C ILE A 161 -0.85 8.81 9.13
N ASN A 162 -1.52 9.92 9.05
CA ASN A 162 -1.12 11.10 8.29
C ASN A 162 -2.12 12.24 8.47
N ASN A 163 -1.65 13.36 8.94
CA ASN A 163 -2.44 14.58 8.99
C ASN A 163 -1.85 15.69 8.13
N HIS A 164 -0.56 15.58 7.73
CA HIS A 164 0.15 16.65 7.04
C HIS A 164 1.40 16.09 6.32
N ARG A 165 1.89 16.81 5.30
CA ARG A 165 3.08 16.44 4.51
C ARG A 165 4.31 16.11 5.38
N GLU A 166 4.55 16.90 6.43
CA GLU A 166 5.71 16.70 7.32
C GLU A 166 5.52 15.57 8.34
N THR A 167 4.29 15.06 8.48
CA THR A 167 3.94 13.98 9.40
C THR A 167 3.51 12.70 8.69
N ALA A 168 3.75 12.61 7.39
CA ALA A 168 3.54 11.41 6.61
C ALA A 168 4.35 10.22 7.19
N PRO A 169 3.86 8.98 7.10
CA PRO A 169 4.54 7.81 7.65
C PRO A 169 6.02 7.73 7.28
N SER A 170 6.37 7.89 6.01
CA SER A 170 7.76 7.88 5.54
C SER A 170 8.60 9.00 6.20
N LYS A 171 8.03 10.20 6.39
CA LYS A 171 8.72 11.31 7.05
C LYS A 171 8.95 11.06 8.53
N ARG A 172 7.99 10.43 9.21
CA ARG A 172 8.15 10.02 10.60
C ARG A 172 9.31 9.04 10.76
N LEU A 173 9.40 8.03 9.90
CA LEU A 173 10.52 7.09 9.93
C LEU A 173 11.86 7.79 9.66
N GLN A 174 11.94 8.65 8.64
CA GLN A 174 13.14 9.45 8.35
C GLN A 174 13.57 10.35 9.51
N ASN A 175 12.62 10.94 10.24
CA ASN A 175 12.91 11.84 11.36
C ASN A 175 13.37 11.09 12.62
N HIS A 176 12.90 9.86 12.83
CA HIS A 176 13.16 9.11 14.06
C HIS A 176 14.26 8.06 13.92
N ILE A 177 14.65 7.71 12.68
CA ILE A 177 15.68 6.69 12.40
C ILE A 177 16.78 7.31 11.53
N ILE A 178 18.00 7.34 12.06
CA ILE A 178 19.19 7.85 11.36
C ILE A 178 19.49 6.93 10.18
N GLY A 179 19.67 7.51 9.00
CA GLY A 179 20.01 6.73 7.79
C GLY A 179 18.87 5.88 7.24
N TYR A 180 17.61 6.13 7.66
CA TYR A 180 16.47 5.39 7.14
C TYR A 180 16.44 5.37 5.61
N ASN A 181 16.50 4.18 5.05
CA ASN A 181 16.33 3.94 3.62
C ASN A 181 15.01 3.20 3.39
N LYS A 182 14.09 3.84 2.69
CA LYS A 182 12.72 3.35 2.45
C LYS A 182 12.69 1.92 1.91
N ILE A 183 13.51 1.60 0.92
CA ILE A 183 13.50 0.29 0.26
C ILE A 183 14.07 -0.79 1.20
N VAL A 184 15.22 -0.51 1.82
CA VAL A 184 15.91 -1.49 2.68
C VAL A 184 15.13 -1.74 3.97
N TYR A 185 14.86 -0.68 4.74
CA TYR A 185 14.16 -0.82 6.02
C TYR A 185 12.69 -1.19 5.82
N GLY A 186 12.05 -0.70 4.74
CA GLY A 186 10.66 -1.03 4.42
C GLY A 186 10.44 -2.53 4.27
N SER A 187 11.31 -3.20 3.51
CA SER A 187 11.24 -4.65 3.31
C SER A 187 11.56 -5.41 4.61
N ILE A 188 12.68 -5.09 5.28
CA ILE A 188 13.13 -5.77 6.50
C ILE A 188 12.08 -5.67 7.62
N LEU A 189 11.57 -4.46 7.87
CA LEU A 189 10.57 -4.25 8.90
C LEU A 189 9.26 -4.97 8.56
N ALA A 190 8.80 -4.89 7.32
CA ALA A 190 7.57 -5.55 6.89
C ALA A 190 7.64 -7.08 7.03
N GLU A 191 8.77 -7.68 6.64
CA GLU A 191 9.03 -9.12 6.78
C GLU A 191 9.04 -9.53 8.27
N SER A 192 9.74 -8.77 9.10
CA SER A 192 9.84 -9.04 10.55
C SER A 192 8.51 -8.83 11.28
N ILE A 193 7.70 -7.83 10.89
CA ILE A 193 6.31 -7.67 11.38
C ILE A 193 5.49 -8.89 10.97
N GLY A 194 5.58 -9.30 9.73
CA GLY A 194 4.86 -10.41 9.15
C GLY A 194 3.39 -10.09 8.82
N LEU A 195 2.88 -10.77 7.79
CA LEU A 195 1.56 -10.50 7.21
C LEU A 195 0.41 -10.53 8.23
N THR A 196 0.43 -11.49 9.14
CA THR A 196 -0.64 -11.63 10.16
C THR A 196 -0.75 -10.38 11.04
N ARG A 197 0.37 -9.85 11.53
CA ARG A 197 0.37 -8.66 12.39
C ARG A 197 -0.01 -7.40 11.62
N ILE A 198 0.44 -7.28 10.36
CA ILE A 198 0.05 -6.18 9.47
C ILE A 198 -1.47 -6.19 9.28
N ARG A 199 -2.06 -7.33 8.91
CA ARG A 199 -3.51 -7.48 8.70
C ARG A 199 -4.32 -7.15 9.96
N ASN A 200 -3.86 -7.58 11.13
CA ASN A 200 -4.56 -7.36 12.39
C ASN A 200 -4.69 -5.88 12.77
N LYS A 201 -3.74 -5.05 12.36
CA LYS A 201 -3.74 -3.61 12.66
C LYS A 201 -4.24 -2.72 11.53
N SER A 202 -4.31 -3.26 10.31
CA SER A 202 -4.61 -2.50 9.09
C SER A 202 -5.88 -3.03 8.42
N PRO A 203 -7.07 -2.56 8.83
CA PRO A 203 -8.34 -3.15 8.42
C PRO A 203 -8.62 -3.02 6.91
N ARG A 204 -8.23 -1.93 6.23
CA ARG A 204 -8.38 -1.78 4.78
C ARG A 204 -7.48 -2.75 4.04
N PHE A 205 -6.21 -2.81 4.42
CA PHE A 205 -5.27 -3.78 3.88
C PHE A 205 -5.77 -5.22 4.10
N ASN A 206 -6.30 -5.54 5.29
CA ASN A 206 -6.88 -6.85 5.57
C ASN A 206 -8.09 -7.16 4.69
N LYS A 207 -9.00 -6.19 4.47
CA LYS A 207 -10.14 -6.33 3.55
C LYS A 207 -9.67 -6.67 2.13
N TRP A 208 -8.69 -5.92 1.62
CA TRP A 208 -8.08 -6.18 0.31
C TRP A 208 -7.48 -7.58 0.22
N MET A 209 -6.68 -7.99 1.20
CA MET A 209 -6.11 -9.34 1.26
C MET A 209 -7.18 -10.42 1.28
N SER A 210 -8.28 -10.22 2.01
CA SER A 210 -9.39 -11.18 2.06
C SER A 210 -10.08 -11.35 0.71
N ILE A 211 -10.18 -10.28 -0.09
CA ILE A 211 -10.72 -10.35 -1.45
C ILE A 211 -9.75 -11.12 -2.35
N ILE A 212 -8.44 -10.86 -2.25
CA ILE A 212 -7.43 -11.61 -3.01
C ILE A 212 -7.46 -13.10 -2.68
N GLU A 213 -7.61 -13.45 -1.42
CA GLU A 213 -7.68 -14.86 -1.01
C GLU A 213 -8.91 -15.60 -1.57
N ALA A 214 -9.96 -14.87 -1.91
CA ALA A 214 -11.23 -15.43 -2.41
C ALA A 214 -11.27 -15.59 -3.94
N ILE A 215 -10.25 -15.11 -4.69
CA ILE A 215 -10.20 -15.26 -6.16
C ILE A 215 -10.04 -16.70 -6.58
#